data_01141d0a759279cbde1172e8b0da98d4
#
_entry.id   01141d0a759279cbde1172e8b0da98d4
#
_cell.length_a   1.000
_cell.length_b   1.000
_cell.length_c   1.000
_cell.angle_alpha   90.00
_cell.angle_beta   90.00
_cell.angle_gamma   90.00
#
_symmetry.space_group_name_H-M   'P 1'
#
loop_
_entity.id
_entity.type
_entity.pdbx_description
1 polymer ?
#
loop_
_entity_poly.entity_id
_entity_poly.type
_entity_poly.pdbx_seq_one_letter_code
_entity_poly.pdbx_strand_id
1 'polypeptide(L)'
;MKSKIYKVCTIISAIIFIFFLVLRCTVHHFSSTDVKNDIAFLSSEQFNGRLCGTNENEQVANYIAEEFKELDLKPIDKDYTQGFQVVAPFKNDEVPTLEIKKDDSTVKKFKYGTDFKEDMLNFKVSDVTLSSEDNLNIFPSSISFKKGGDLFLLYVSKEDNFKFRSSFVHESPVSFAIAITKDTYNEIVTAIKNNSEISISLPYTLKTTEVYNVAGKIEGKDSNIPPLILTAHFDHMGADCLDNIYAGALDNASGASFLLELARYLSTLPKPNRDIIFIGLNGEEFGLIGSNKFASKYKDTLKDAKVINFDMIGAPDYPVTFMRGEKSLEVKSDLFNDLESICKELGLEYNTKYEDASDHASFINNGFDSLTISHSDVSRIHTPDDKIEFISEDAITSAYKLCNKYIIDNNYNPILKILFNDIVHAVSFIIFLMFIGYPILKRIDKHKRAK
;
A
#
# COMPACT_ATOMS: atom_id res chain seq x y z
N MET A 1 -24.07 55.32 -21.93
CA MET A 1 -22.89 54.89 -21.14
C MET A 1 -23.17 53.68 -20.28
N LYS A 2 -24.17 53.66 -19.39
CA LYS A 2 -24.51 52.51 -18.52
C LYS A 2 -24.76 51.18 -19.29
N SER A 3 -25.47 51.18 -20.45
CA SER A 3 -25.73 49.97 -21.27
C SER A 3 -24.47 49.42 -21.93
N LYS A 4 -23.49 50.22 -22.32
CA LYS A 4 -22.21 49.72 -22.91
C LYS A 4 -21.32 49.12 -21.81
N ILE A 5 -21.24 49.73 -20.63
CA ILE A 5 -20.50 49.19 -19.49
C ILE A 5 -21.07 47.82 -19.07
N TYR A 6 -22.40 47.72 -18.98
CA TYR A 6 -23.06 46.45 -18.66
C TYR A 6 -22.71 45.31 -19.63
N LYS A 7 -22.76 45.56 -20.95
CA LYS A 7 -22.38 44.60 -21.98
C LYS A 7 -20.92 44.14 -21.83
N VAL A 8 -20.03 45.10 -21.56
CA VAL A 8 -18.60 44.78 -21.34
C VAL A 8 -18.44 43.89 -20.13
N CYS A 9 -19.08 44.22 -18.98
CA CYS A 9 -19.01 43.38 -17.77
C CYS A 9 -19.58 41.99 -18.01
N THR A 10 -20.68 41.84 -18.78
CA THR A 10 -21.24 40.52 -19.15
C THR A 10 -20.26 39.71 -19.97
N ILE A 11 -19.60 40.33 -20.95
CA ILE A 11 -18.59 39.64 -21.78
C ILE A 11 -17.40 39.19 -20.94
N ILE A 12 -16.90 40.05 -20.05
CA ILE A 12 -15.76 39.71 -19.17
C ILE A 12 -16.15 38.58 -18.24
N SER A 13 -17.33 38.64 -17.60
CA SER A 13 -17.78 37.55 -16.73
C SER A 13 -17.95 36.22 -17.46
N ALA A 14 -18.42 36.24 -18.71
CA ALA A 14 -18.51 35.06 -19.56
C ALA A 14 -17.11 34.49 -19.88
N ILE A 15 -16.15 35.33 -20.24
CA ILE A 15 -14.78 34.92 -20.52
C ILE A 15 -14.14 34.26 -19.28
N ILE A 16 -14.30 34.88 -18.11
CA ILE A 16 -13.78 34.36 -16.85
C ILE A 16 -14.42 33.02 -16.52
N PHE A 17 -15.73 32.91 -16.64
CA PHE A 17 -16.44 31.63 -16.39
C PHE A 17 -16.01 30.51 -17.37
N ILE A 18 -15.93 30.83 -18.66
CA ILE A 18 -15.49 29.90 -19.71
C ILE A 18 -14.04 29.45 -19.42
N PHE A 19 -13.16 30.39 -19.04
CA PHE A 19 -11.79 30.04 -18.65
C PHE A 19 -11.72 29.05 -17.50
N PHE A 20 -12.46 29.27 -16.41
CA PHE A 20 -12.52 28.35 -15.30
C PHE A 20 -13.17 27.01 -15.65
N LEU A 21 -14.21 27.04 -16.51
CA LEU A 21 -14.86 25.83 -17.00
C LEU A 21 -13.89 24.96 -17.83
N VAL A 22 -13.12 25.57 -18.72
CA VAL A 22 -12.10 24.87 -19.53
C VAL A 22 -11.03 24.29 -18.61
N LEU A 23 -10.50 25.05 -17.65
CA LEU A 23 -9.54 24.55 -16.68
C LEU A 23 -10.07 23.31 -15.95
N ARG A 24 -11.31 23.35 -15.49
CA ARG A 24 -11.94 22.22 -14.80
C ARG A 24 -12.11 21.00 -15.69
N CYS A 25 -12.44 21.19 -16.96
CA CYS A 25 -12.61 20.09 -17.93
C CYS A 25 -11.28 19.50 -18.43
N THR A 26 -10.16 20.19 -18.25
CA THR A 26 -8.83 19.73 -18.68
C THR A 26 -8.03 19.02 -17.61
N VAL A 27 -8.48 19.06 -16.36
CA VAL A 27 -7.83 18.42 -15.23
C VAL A 27 -8.57 17.14 -14.87
N HIS A 28 -7.86 16.04 -14.73
CA HIS A 28 -8.39 14.85 -14.07
C HIS A 28 -8.64 15.18 -12.59
N HIS A 29 -9.81 14.82 -12.07
CA HIS A 29 -10.14 15.04 -10.67
C HIS A 29 -9.96 13.74 -9.92
N PHE A 30 -9.22 13.77 -8.81
CA PHE A 30 -9.06 12.60 -7.95
C PHE A 30 -10.43 12.00 -7.58
N SER A 31 -10.56 10.70 -7.73
CA SER A 31 -11.80 9.96 -7.51
C SER A 31 -11.56 8.78 -6.55
N SER A 32 -12.17 8.84 -5.36
CA SER A 32 -12.13 7.71 -4.42
C SER A 32 -12.82 6.46 -4.98
N THR A 33 -13.79 6.64 -5.87
CA THR A 33 -14.45 5.53 -6.59
C THR A 33 -13.48 4.87 -7.57
N ASP A 34 -12.65 5.63 -8.28
CA ASP A 34 -11.65 5.07 -9.20
C ASP A 34 -10.55 4.35 -8.42
N VAL A 35 -10.10 4.91 -7.27
CA VAL A 35 -9.21 4.19 -6.35
C VAL A 35 -9.82 2.85 -5.94
N LYS A 36 -11.10 2.82 -5.55
CA LYS A 36 -11.78 1.59 -5.14
C LYS A 36 -11.91 0.58 -6.28
N ASN A 37 -12.10 1.03 -7.52
CA ASN A 37 -12.12 0.19 -8.70
C ASN A 37 -10.73 -0.43 -8.98
N ASP A 38 -9.67 0.37 -8.85
CA ASP A 38 -8.29 -0.13 -8.99
C ASP A 38 -7.93 -1.11 -7.87
N ILE A 39 -8.38 -0.87 -6.61
CA ILE A 39 -8.22 -1.83 -5.53
C ILE A 39 -8.91 -3.16 -5.88
N ALA A 40 -10.14 -3.11 -6.38
CA ALA A 40 -10.87 -4.30 -6.79
C ALA A 40 -10.15 -5.06 -7.92
N PHE A 41 -9.53 -4.34 -8.84
CA PHE A 41 -8.71 -4.93 -9.90
C PHE A 41 -7.44 -5.57 -9.35
N LEU A 42 -6.61 -4.84 -8.58
CA LEU A 42 -5.34 -5.32 -8.06
C LEU A 42 -5.50 -6.44 -7.02
N SER A 43 -6.61 -6.47 -6.27
CA SER A 43 -6.93 -7.53 -5.32
C SER A 43 -7.78 -8.67 -5.91
N SER A 44 -7.97 -8.69 -7.23
CA SER A 44 -8.74 -9.74 -7.90
C SER A 44 -7.98 -11.09 -7.93
N GLU A 45 -8.74 -12.17 -8.12
CA GLU A 45 -8.20 -13.53 -8.25
C GLU A 45 -7.17 -13.66 -9.39
N GLN A 46 -7.24 -12.80 -10.41
CA GLN A 46 -6.29 -12.76 -11.53
C GLN A 46 -4.84 -12.64 -11.06
N PHE A 47 -4.59 -11.89 -10.00
CA PHE A 47 -3.23 -11.66 -9.48
C PHE A 47 -2.85 -12.59 -8.34
N ASN A 48 -3.72 -13.55 -7.99
CA ASN A 48 -3.43 -14.64 -7.04
C ASN A 48 -2.71 -14.15 -5.76
N GLY A 49 -3.11 -12.99 -5.23
CA GLY A 49 -2.51 -12.37 -4.05
C GLY A 49 -1.10 -11.80 -4.25
N ARG A 50 -0.64 -11.58 -5.49
CA ARG A 50 0.54 -10.77 -5.87
C ARG A 50 1.84 -11.10 -5.12
N LEU A 51 2.07 -12.37 -4.74
CA LEU A 51 3.26 -12.76 -3.98
C LEU A 51 4.54 -12.34 -4.73
N CYS A 52 5.41 -11.63 -4.04
CA CYS A 52 6.69 -11.18 -4.59
C CYS A 52 7.46 -12.35 -5.22
N GLY A 53 7.89 -12.18 -6.48
CA GLY A 53 8.62 -13.18 -7.25
C GLY A 53 7.77 -14.11 -8.13
N THR A 54 6.44 -13.99 -8.10
CA THR A 54 5.54 -14.72 -9.00
C THR A 54 5.26 -13.95 -10.30
N ASN A 55 4.74 -14.64 -11.31
CA ASN A 55 4.35 -14.02 -12.58
C ASN A 55 3.21 -13.00 -12.37
N GLU A 56 2.31 -13.25 -11.45
CA GLU A 56 1.19 -12.36 -11.13
C GLU A 56 1.70 -11.05 -10.50
N ASN A 57 2.74 -11.11 -9.68
CA ASN A 57 3.40 -9.93 -9.13
C ASN A 57 4.11 -9.13 -10.25
N GLU A 58 4.76 -9.80 -11.20
CA GLU A 58 5.36 -9.14 -12.38
C GLU A 58 4.30 -8.48 -13.28
N GLN A 59 3.12 -9.09 -13.43
CA GLN A 59 2.01 -8.48 -14.16
C GLN A 59 1.54 -7.18 -13.51
N VAL A 60 1.49 -7.10 -12.18
CA VAL A 60 1.18 -5.86 -11.45
C VAL A 60 2.25 -4.80 -11.67
N ALA A 61 3.53 -5.19 -11.60
CA ALA A 61 4.64 -4.26 -11.90
C ALA A 61 4.54 -3.69 -13.32
N ASN A 62 4.24 -4.54 -14.30
CA ASN A 62 4.05 -4.12 -15.69
C ASN A 62 2.83 -3.21 -15.86
N TYR A 63 1.71 -3.50 -15.17
CA TYR A 63 0.53 -2.66 -15.15
C TYR A 63 0.85 -1.25 -14.64
N ILE A 64 1.53 -1.12 -13.50
CA ILE A 64 1.94 0.19 -12.94
C ILE A 64 2.89 0.93 -13.90
N ALA A 65 3.81 0.21 -14.56
CA ALA A 65 4.74 0.81 -15.52
C ALA A 65 4.03 1.37 -16.76
N GLU A 66 3.03 0.65 -17.31
CA GLU A 66 2.24 1.14 -18.42
C GLU A 66 1.35 2.33 -18.01
N GLU A 67 0.73 2.32 -16.81
CA GLU A 67 0.02 3.48 -16.27
C GLU A 67 0.91 4.73 -16.22
N PHE A 68 2.13 4.60 -15.67
CA PHE A 68 3.07 5.73 -15.62
C PHE A 68 3.46 6.23 -17.01
N LYS A 69 3.59 5.34 -17.96
CA LYS A 69 3.91 5.67 -19.35
C LYS A 69 2.73 6.36 -20.06
N GLU A 70 1.50 5.89 -19.87
CA GLU A 70 0.28 6.50 -20.43
C GLU A 70 0.06 7.93 -19.88
N LEU A 71 0.50 8.18 -18.64
CA LEU A 71 0.47 9.50 -18.00
C LEU A 71 1.64 10.42 -18.40
N ASP A 72 2.50 10.01 -19.36
CA ASP A 72 3.71 10.74 -19.77
C ASP A 72 4.69 11.04 -18.63
N LEU A 73 4.65 10.30 -17.53
CA LEU A 73 5.66 10.38 -16.49
C LEU A 73 7.03 10.03 -17.08
N LYS A 74 8.10 10.62 -16.58
CA LYS A 74 9.44 10.28 -17.04
C LYS A 74 10.04 9.22 -16.12
N PRO A 75 10.70 8.17 -16.66
CA PRO A 75 11.42 7.23 -15.82
C PRO A 75 12.53 7.96 -15.04
N ILE A 76 12.88 7.44 -13.87
CA ILE A 76 13.98 7.99 -13.06
C ILE A 76 15.32 7.61 -13.65
N ASP A 77 15.42 6.38 -14.13
CA ASP A 77 16.58 5.84 -14.83
C ASP A 77 16.29 5.70 -16.34
N LYS A 78 16.81 4.63 -16.94
CA LYS A 78 16.59 4.31 -18.34
C LYS A 78 15.16 3.83 -18.61
N ASP A 79 14.60 3.04 -17.69
CA ASP A 79 13.30 2.40 -17.79
C ASP A 79 12.49 2.69 -16.50
N TYR A 80 11.17 2.46 -16.53
CA TYR A 80 10.31 2.60 -15.35
C TYR A 80 10.60 1.52 -14.32
N THR A 81 11.00 0.32 -14.74
CA THR A 81 11.27 -0.82 -13.87
C THR A 81 12.72 -0.80 -13.37
N GLN A 82 12.88 -1.15 -12.10
CA GLN A 82 14.17 -1.22 -11.41
C GLN A 82 14.35 -2.62 -10.83
N GLY A 83 15.07 -3.48 -11.57
CA GLY A 83 15.25 -4.87 -11.22
C GLY A 83 16.16 -5.08 -10.01
N PHE A 84 15.79 -6.03 -9.16
CA PHE A 84 16.62 -6.57 -8.09
C PHE A 84 16.26 -8.02 -7.80
N GLN A 85 17.18 -8.74 -7.14
CA GLN A 85 16.98 -10.16 -6.85
C GLN A 85 16.42 -10.35 -5.44
N VAL A 86 15.48 -11.29 -5.32
CA VAL A 86 14.94 -11.79 -4.05
C VAL A 86 15.01 -13.31 -4.04
N VAL A 87 15.03 -13.89 -2.85
CA VAL A 87 14.73 -15.31 -2.67
C VAL A 87 13.25 -15.42 -2.35
N ALA A 88 12.50 -16.16 -3.16
CA ALA A 88 11.06 -16.31 -3.01
C ALA A 88 10.65 -17.78 -2.82
N PRO A 89 9.59 -18.06 -2.03
CA PRO A 89 9.05 -19.40 -1.87
C PRO A 89 8.12 -19.74 -3.05
N PHE A 90 8.33 -20.91 -3.64
CA PHE A 90 7.48 -21.47 -4.68
C PHE A 90 6.87 -22.76 -4.20
N LYS A 91 5.54 -22.82 -4.14
CA LYS A 91 4.83 -24.07 -3.85
C LYS A 91 4.83 -25.00 -5.08
N ASN A 92 4.82 -26.30 -4.87
CA ASN A 92 4.48 -27.30 -5.87
C ASN A 92 3.02 -27.78 -5.67
N ASP A 93 2.56 -28.72 -6.47
CA ASP A 93 1.17 -29.25 -6.42
C ASP A 93 0.93 -30.28 -5.30
N GLU A 94 1.91 -30.53 -4.43
CA GLU A 94 1.76 -31.45 -3.30
C GLU A 94 1.07 -30.78 -2.12
N VAL A 95 0.42 -31.59 -1.27
CA VAL A 95 -0.22 -31.10 -0.05
C VAL A 95 0.73 -31.27 1.13
N PRO A 96 0.85 -30.26 2.02
CA PRO A 96 1.62 -30.39 3.25
C PRO A 96 1.21 -31.62 4.07
N THR A 97 2.17 -32.32 4.67
CA THR A 97 1.90 -33.47 5.54
C THR A 97 2.47 -33.27 6.93
N LEU A 98 1.70 -33.70 7.92
CA LEU A 98 2.11 -33.81 9.32
C LEU A 98 1.63 -35.17 9.82
N GLU A 99 2.58 -36.05 10.22
CA GLU A 99 2.28 -37.43 10.57
C GLU A 99 3.00 -37.84 11.85
N ILE A 100 2.34 -38.69 12.66
CA ILE A 100 3.00 -39.46 13.73
C ILE A 100 3.40 -40.80 13.16
N LYS A 101 4.68 -41.15 13.28
CA LYS A 101 5.23 -42.46 12.84
C LYS A 101 5.77 -43.23 14.04
N LYS A 102 5.63 -44.56 13.99
CA LYS A 102 6.22 -45.49 14.93
C LYS A 102 6.66 -46.74 14.18
N ASP A 103 7.90 -47.15 14.41
CA ASP A 103 8.49 -48.31 13.74
C ASP A 103 8.31 -48.26 12.20
N ASP A 104 8.66 -47.10 11.58
CA ASP A 104 8.50 -46.78 10.15
C ASP A 104 7.05 -46.76 9.62
N SER A 105 6.06 -47.01 10.47
CA SER A 105 4.65 -47.01 10.08
C SER A 105 3.94 -45.74 10.51
N THR A 106 3.13 -45.17 9.62
CA THR A 106 2.28 -44.02 9.96
C THR A 106 1.16 -44.48 10.89
N VAL A 107 1.16 -43.95 12.12
CA VAL A 107 0.14 -44.22 13.15
C VAL A 107 -1.01 -43.21 13.04
N LYS A 108 -0.70 -41.96 12.70
CA LYS A 108 -1.69 -40.90 12.55
C LYS A 108 -1.25 -39.89 11.47
N LYS A 109 -2.22 -39.45 10.66
CA LYS A 109 -2.08 -38.30 9.75
C LYS A 109 -2.97 -37.18 10.25
N PHE A 110 -2.39 -35.99 10.33
CA PHE A 110 -3.14 -34.78 10.60
C PHE A 110 -3.67 -34.15 9.31
N LYS A 111 -4.83 -33.51 9.39
CA LYS A 111 -5.49 -32.91 8.25
C LYS A 111 -5.03 -31.46 8.05
N TYR A 112 -4.42 -31.21 6.90
CA TYR A 112 -4.01 -29.86 6.50
C TYR A 112 -5.20 -28.88 6.43
N GLY A 113 -5.01 -27.64 6.89
CA GLY A 113 -6.04 -26.62 6.98
C GLY A 113 -7.06 -26.81 8.11
N THR A 114 -6.96 -27.92 8.88
CA THR A 114 -7.85 -28.21 10.02
C THR A 114 -7.05 -28.43 11.30
N ASP A 115 -6.01 -29.27 11.25
CA ASP A 115 -5.19 -29.64 12.39
C ASP A 115 -3.87 -28.85 12.41
N PHE A 116 -3.40 -28.47 11.22
CA PHE A 116 -2.18 -27.68 11.03
C PHE A 116 -2.21 -26.91 9.70
N LYS A 117 -1.33 -25.92 9.60
CA LYS A 117 -1.05 -25.15 8.38
C LYS A 117 0.39 -24.64 8.39
N GLU A 118 1.00 -24.53 7.21
CA GLU A 118 2.28 -23.83 7.06
C GLU A 118 2.14 -22.35 7.37
N ASP A 119 3.21 -21.79 7.92
CA ASP A 119 3.36 -20.32 8.05
C ASP A 119 4.40 -19.84 7.04
N MET A 120 4.15 -18.71 6.38
CA MET A 120 5.03 -18.21 5.32
C MET A 120 6.35 -17.64 5.84
N LEU A 121 6.63 -17.69 7.12
CA LEU A 121 7.84 -17.11 7.72
C LEU A 121 9.12 -17.52 7.00
N ASN A 122 9.29 -18.80 6.67
CA ASN A 122 10.40 -19.33 5.86
C ASN A 122 10.16 -20.76 5.41
N PHE A 123 10.91 -21.21 4.38
CA PHE A 123 10.85 -22.57 3.79
C PHE A 123 12.25 -23.04 3.36
N LYS A 124 13.28 -22.83 4.20
CA LYS A 124 14.67 -23.28 3.91
C LYS A 124 14.79 -24.80 3.80
N VAL A 125 13.93 -25.51 4.51
CA VAL A 125 13.86 -26.97 4.51
C VAL A 125 12.44 -27.39 4.23
N SER A 126 12.24 -28.32 3.28
CA SER A 126 10.90 -28.87 2.95
C SER A 126 10.48 -30.01 3.85
N ASP A 127 11.42 -30.84 4.29
CA ASP A 127 11.13 -32.10 4.97
C ASP A 127 11.94 -32.24 6.25
N VAL A 128 11.29 -32.61 7.35
CA VAL A 128 11.98 -32.92 8.61
C VAL A 128 11.23 -33.98 9.38
N THR A 129 11.98 -34.88 10.04
CA THR A 129 11.45 -35.82 11.03
C THR A 129 12.01 -35.44 12.40
N LEU A 130 11.13 -35.25 13.35
CA LEU A 130 11.41 -34.90 14.73
C LEU A 130 11.25 -36.12 15.62
N SER A 131 12.17 -36.41 16.53
CA SER A 131 12.14 -37.50 17.50
C SER A 131 12.45 -37.00 18.92
N SER A 132 12.30 -37.87 19.91
CA SER A 132 12.69 -37.59 21.31
C SER A 132 14.20 -37.39 21.51
N GLU A 133 15.02 -37.80 20.54
CA GLU A 133 16.48 -37.69 20.57
C GLU A 133 16.95 -36.31 20.09
N ASP A 134 16.08 -35.54 19.42
CA ASP A 134 16.42 -34.20 18.93
C ASP A 134 16.47 -33.18 20.08
N ASN A 135 17.19 -32.06 19.89
CA ASN A 135 17.28 -31.00 20.88
C ASN A 135 15.99 -30.17 20.92
N LEU A 136 15.06 -30.61 21.78
CA LEU A 136 13.68 -30.10 21.88
C LEU A 136 13.53 -29.07 22.98
N ASN A 137 12.81 -27.98 22.66
CA ASN A 137 12.24 -27.08 23.65
C ASN A 137 10.70 -27.13 23.53
N ILE A 138 10.04 -27.64 24.55
CA ILE A 138 8.58 -27.77 24.62
C ILE A 138 8.06 -26.70 25.59
N PHE A 139 7.33 -25.72 25.06
CA PHE A 139 6.66 -24.67 25.80
C PHE A 139 5.15 -24.91 25.81
N PRO A 140 4.34 -24.24 26.66
CA PRO A 140 2.88 -24.48 26.72
C PRO A 140 2.10 -24.29 25.41
N SER A 141 2.67 -23.52 24.46
CA SER A 141 2.02 -23.19 23.17
C SER A 141 2.95 -23.34 21.96
N SER A 142 4.14 -23.93 22.13
CA SER A 142 5.05 -24.15 20.99
C SER A 142 6.03 -25.28 21.27
N ILE A 143 6.52 -25.86 20.18
CA ILE A 143 7.63 -26.81 20.16
C ILE A 143 8.67 -26.23 19.21
N SER A 144 9.88 -26.01 19.67
CA SER A 144 11.00 -25.70 18.80
C SER A 144 12.09 -26.75 18.93
N PHE A 145 12.78 -27.06 17.85
CA PHE A 145 13.86 -28.04 17.84
C PHE A 145 14.93 -27.69 16.82
N LYS A 146 16.13 -28.19 17.07
CA LYS A 146 17.25 -28.05 16.12
C LYS A 146 17.66 -29.40 15.58
N LYS A 147 17.82 -29.47 14.26
CA LYS A 147 18.29 -30.66 13.53
C LYS A 147 19.14 -30.24 12.34
N GLY A 148 20.32 -30.86 12.17
CA GLY A 148 21.22 -30.55 11.06
C GLY A 148 21.73 -29.08 11.00
N GLY A 149 21.59 -28.32 12.10
CA GLY A 149 21.89 -26.88 12.11
C GLY A 149 20.67 -25.96 11.94
N ASP A 150 19.58 -26.49 11.46
CA ASP A 150 18.32 -25.77 11.23
C ASP A 150 17.44 -25.71 12.48
N LEU A 151 16.71 -24.62 12.64
CA LEU A 151 15.73 -24.42 13.72
C LEU A 151 14.32 -24.52 13.13
N PHE A 152 13.46 -25.31 13.75
CA PHE A 152 12.08 -25.54 13.36
C PHE A 152 11.13 -25.10 14.47
N LEU A 153 9.95 -24.62 14.09
CA LEU A 153 8.93 -24.10 15.00
C LEU A 153 7.55 -24.69 14.68
N LEU A 154 6.93 -25.32 15.67
CA LEU A 154 5.50 -25.62 15.68
C LEU A 154 4.87 -24.75 16.76
N TYR A 155 3.83 -23.98 16.45
CA TYR A 155 3.18 -23.13 17.43
C TYR A 155 1.67 -23.27 17.40
N VAL A 156 1.04 -23.17 18.57
CA VAL A 156 -0.42 -23.25 18.69
C VAL A 156 -1.03 -21.97 18.16
N SER A 157 -1.86 -22.10 17.12
CA SER A 157 -2.60 -20.98 16.55
C SER A 157 -3.61 -20.45 17.56
N LYS A 158 -3.81 -19.13 17.54
CA LYS A 158 -4.81 -18.48 18.38
C LYS A 158 -6.21 -18.93 17.96
N GLU A 159 -6.99 -19.47 18.92
CA GLU A 159 -8.38 -19.91 18.68
C GLU A 159 -8.51 -20.96 17.54
N ASP A 160 -7.44 -21.77 17.31
CA ASP A 160 -7.34 -22.72 16.20
C ASP A 160 -7.65 -22.10 14.82
N ASN A 161 -7.31 -20.82 14.65
CA ASN A 161 -7.53 -20.09 13.42
C ASN A 161 -6.27 -20.06 12.56
N PHE A 162 -6.35 -20.59 11.34
CA PHE A 162 -5.23 -20.70 10.39
C PHE A 162 -5.29 -19.65 9.26
N LYS A 163 -6.09 -18.59 9.40
CA LYS A 163 -6.21 -17.58 8.34
C LYS A 163 -4.97 -16.73 8.17
N PHE A 164 -4.28 -16.40 9.27
CA PHE A 164 -3.10 -15.54 9.24
C PHE A 164 -1.90 -16.24 8.61
N ARG A 165 -1.10 -15.49 7.85
CA ARG A 165 0.24 -15.85 7.37
C ARG A 165 1.25 -14.77 7.77
N SER A 166 2.43 -15.18 8.23
CA SER A 166 3.53 -14.24 8.48
C SER A 166 4.14 -13.74 7.17
N SER A 167 4.72 -12.55 7.20
CA SER A 167 5.62 -12.09 6.13
C SER A 167 6.79 -13.06 5.95
N PHE A 168 7.28 -13.21 4.73
CA PHE A 168 8.43 -14.06 4.42
C PHE A 168 9.74 -13.39 4.81
N VAL A 169 10.53 -14.05 5.67
CA VAL A 169 11.81 -13.52 6.15
C VAL A 169 12.92 -14.51 5.79
N HIS A 170 13.58 -14.30 4.65
CA HIS A 170 14.66 -15.20 4.19
C HIS A 170 15.78 -15.39 5.24
N GLU A 171 16.16 -14.32 5.93
CA GLU A 171 17.21 -14.35 6.95
C GLU A 171 16.73 -14.84 8.33
N SER A 172 15.46 -15.26 8.46
CA SER A 172 14.95 -15.83 9.70
C SER A 172 15.84 -16.99 10.19
N PRO A 173 16.14 -17.09 11.49
CA PRO A 173 16.83 -18.26 12.04
C PRO A 173 15.97 -19.51 11.98
N VAL A 174 14.65 -19.38 11.82
CA VAL A 174 13.70 -20.48 11.70
C VAL A 174 13.67 -20.94 10.25
N SER A 175 13.92 -22.24 10.02
CA SER A 175 13.99 -22.84 8.68
C SER A 175 12.62 -23.16 8.10
N PHE A 176 11.64 -23.50 8.93
CA PHE A 176 10.22 -23.35 8.66
C PHE A 176 9.42 -23.25 9.96
N ALA A 177 8.20 -22.71 9.86
CA ALA A 177 7.22 -22.68 10.93
C ALA A 177 5.88 -23.28 10.47
N ILE A 178 5.19 -23.98 11.37
CA ILE A 178 3.82 -24.43 11.16
C ILE A 178 2.94 -24.05 12.34
N ALA A 179 1.72 -23.59 12.04
CA ALA A 179 0.66 -23.38 13.01
C ALA A 179 -0.07 -24.70 13.22
N ILE A 180 -0.39 -25.06 14.46
CA ILE A 180 -1.11 -26.28 14.84
C ILE A 180 -2.25 -25.95 15.81
N THR A 181 -3.29 -26.80 15.85
CA THR A 181 -4.32 -26.69 16.89
C THR A 181 -3.78 -27.10 18.26
N LYS A 182 -4.51 -26.70 19.32
CA LYS A 182 -4.15 -27.14 20.67
C LYS A 182 -4.22 -28.66 20.85
N ASP A 183 -5.17 -29.31 20.20
CA ASP A 183 -5.30 -30.78 20.25
C ASP A 183 -4.15 -31.44 19.51
N THR A 184 -3.80 -30.98 18.31
CA THR A 184 -2.63 -31.46 17.56
C THR A 184 -1.34 -31.31 18.37
N TYR A 185 -1.16 -30.16 19.04
CA TYR A 185 -0.02 -29.95 19.95
C TYR A 185 0.04 -31.01 21.05
N ASN A 186 -1.08 -31.29 21.76
CA ASN A 186 -1.13 -32.27 22.84
C ASN A 186 -0.82 -33.70 22.35
N GLU A 187 -1.32 -34.07 21.17
CA GLU A 187 -1.05 -35.35 20.55
C GLU A 187 0.42 -35.49 20.15
N ILE A 188 1.02 -34.46 19.53
CA ILE A 188 2.45 -34.47 19.18
C ILE A 188 3.31 -34.61 20.43
N VAL A 189 3.05 -33.83 21.49
CA VAL A 189 3.81 -33.90 22.73
C VAL A 189 3.69 -35.30 23.36
N THR A 190 2.50 -35.91 23.29
CA THR A 190 2.28 -37.28 23.80
C THR A 190 3.03 -38.34 22.97
N ALA A 191 3.00 -38.18 21.64
CA ALA A 191 3.72 -39.09 20.73
C ALA A 191 5.24 -39.04 20.97
N ILE A 192 5.81 -37.82 21.11
CA ILE A 192 7.24 -37.63 21.41
C ILE A 192 7.61 -38.34 22.72
N LYS A 193 6.80 -38.17 23.79
CA LYS A 193 7.03 -38.87 25.09
C LYS A 193 6.97 -40.38 24.99
N ASN A 194 6.24 -40.93 23.99
CA ASN A 194 6.11 -42.36 23.71
C ASN A 194 7.12 -42.84 22.66
N ASN A 195 8.19 -42.08 22.40
CA ASN A 195 9.25 -42.37 21.42
C ASN A 195 8.72 -42.61 20.01
N SER A 196 7.65 -41.91 19.61
CA SER A 196 7.20 -41.81 18.21
C SER A 196 7.90 -40.66 17.51
N GLU A 197 8.01 -40.76 16.20
CA GLU A 197 8.54 -39.70 15.35
C GLU A 197 7.42 -38.83 14.79
N ILE A 198 7.73 -37.54 14.56
CA ILE A 198 6.83 -36.61 13.89
C ILE A 198 7.46 -36.23 12.54
N SER A 199 6.83 -36.65 11.46
CA SER A 199 7.26 -36.36 10.09
C SER A 199 6.48 -35.18 9.54
N ILE A 200 7.19 -34.18 9.00
CA ILE A 200 6.63 -32.95 8.43
C ILE A 200 7.18 -32.77 7.03
N SER A 201 6.31 -32.53 6.05
CA SER A 201 6.70 -32.16 4.69
C SER A 201 5.90 -30.96 4.24
N LEU A 202 6.60 -29.93 3.75
CA LEU A 202 6.03 -28.71 3.20
C LEU A 202 6.45 -28.57 1.73
N PRO A 203 5.50 -28.46 0.78
CA PRO A 203 5.79 -28.51 -0.66
C PRO A 203 6.31 -27.16 -1.21
N TYR A 204 7.29 -26.59 -0.56
CA TYR A 204 7.91 -25.33 -0.97
C TYR A 204 9.38 -25.50 -1.33
N THR A 205 9.80 -24.74 -2.33
CA THR A 205 11.23 -24.58 -2.68
C THR A 205 11.56 -23.09 -2.78
N LEU A 206 12.73 -22.71 -2.27
CA LEU A 206 13.24 -21.36 -2.41
C LEU A 206 13.99 -21.21 -3.73
N LYS A 207 13.68 -20.14 -4.48
CA LYS A 207 14.37 -19.80 -5.73
C LYS A 207 14.75 -18.33 -5.72
N THR A 208 15.95 -18.03 -6.22
CA THR A 208 16.32 -16.65 -6.52
C THR A 208 15.62 -16.23 -7.80
N THR A 209 14.88 -15.12 -7.76
CA THR A 209 14.17 -14.55 -8.90
C THR A 209 14.39 -13.05 -8.97
N GLU A 210 14.24 -12.49 -10.15
CA GLU A 210 14.29 -11.04 -10.36
C GLU A 210 12.90 -10.45 -10.19
N VAL A 211 12.80 -9.34 -9.47
CA VAL A 211 11.58 -8.57 -9.25
C VAL A 211 11.86 -7.09 -9.45
N TYR A 212 10.81 -6.28 -9.56
CA TYR A 212 10.96 -4.89 -9.98
C TYR A 212 10.21 -3.94 -9.04
N ASN A 213 10.87 -2.86 -8.62
CA ASN A 213 10.16 -1.63 -8.30
C ASN A 213 9.79 -0.91 -9.59
N VAL A 214 8.76 -0.09 -9.55
CA VAL A 214 8.33 0.72 -10.71
C VAL A 214 8.37 2.18 -10.31
N ALA A 215 9.12 3.01 -11.05
CA ALA A 215 9.32 4.39 -10.70
C ALA A 215 9.16 5.34 -11.89
N GLY A 216 8.34 6.37 -11.70
CA GLY A 216 8.12 7.44 -12.66
C GLY A 216 8.08 8.80 -11.98
N LYS A 217 8.31 9.90 -12.71
CA LYS A 217 8.30 11.24 -12.16
C LYS A 217 7.56 12.24 -13.04
N ILE A 218 6.90 13.19 -12.40
CA ILE A 218 6.51 14.45 -13.00
C ILE A 218 7.68 15.42 -12.81
N GLU A 219 8.28 15.88 -13.91
CA GLU A 219 9.40 16.82 -13.84
C GLU A 219 8.96 18.18 -13.30
N GLY A 220 9.68 18.68 -12.33
CA GLY A 220 9.51 20.02 -11.77
C GLY A 220 10.14 21.12 -12.65
N LYS A 221 9.89 22.40 -12.29
CA LYS A 221 10.51 23.56 -12.92
C LYS A 221 11.96 23.70 -12.55
N ASP A 222 12.35 23.24 -11.36
CA ASP A 222 13.71 23.31 -10.83
C ASP A 222 14.09 21.96 -10.22
N SER A 223 14.95 21.24 -10.91
CA SER A 223 15.49 19.95 -10.49
C SER A 223 16.53 20.02 -9.37
N ASN A 224 16.97 21.23 -8.99
CA ASN A 224 17.88 21.41 -7.85
C ASN A 224 17.15 21.43 -6.51
N ILE A 225 15.83 21.63 -6.52
CA ILE A 225 15.01 21.50 -5.30
C ILE A 225 14.80 20.03 -4.99
N PRO A 226 15.07 19.57 -3.74
CA PRO A 226 14.83 18.18 -3.36
C PRO A 226 13.41 17.72 -3.70
N PRO A 227 13.22 16.57 -4.35
CA PRO A 227 11.91 16.11 -4.81
C PRO A 227 10.99 15.72 -3.66
N LEU A 228 9.70 15.61 -3.97
CA LEU A 228 8.74 14.84 -3.17
C LEU A 228 8.66 13.44 -3.76
N ILE A 229 8.79 12.43 -2.89
CA ILE A 229 8.67 11.03 -3.26
C ILE A 229 7.39 10.48 -2.64
N LEU A 230 6.56 9.84 -3.45
CA LEU A 230 5.32 9.18 -3.07
C LEU A 230 5.47 7.69 -3.36
N THR A 231 5.23 6.83 -2.37
CA THR A 231 5.46 5.38 -2.50
C THR A 231 4.29 4.57 -1.98
N ALA A 232 4.14 3.36 -2.51
CA ALA A 232 3.30 2.29 -1.95
C ALA A 232 3.84 0.95 -2.45
N HIS A 233 3.82 -0.09 -1.61
CA HIS A 233 4.10 -1.42 -2.12
C HIS A 233 2.88 -2.04 -2.80
N PHE A 234 3.12 -2.99 -3.70
CA PHE A 234 2.06 -3.65 -4.44
C PHE A 234 2.08 -5.18 -4.30
N ASP A 235 3.11 -5.76 -3.67
CA ASP A 235 3.15 -7.19 -3.34
C ASP A 235 2.26 -7.51 -2.15
N HIS A 236 1.89 -8.80 -2.00
CA HIS A 236 1.17 -9.32 -0.85
C HIS A 236 1.40 -10.82 -0.69
N MET A 237 0.58 -11.53 0.08
CA MET A 237 0.85 -12.85 0.65
C MET A 237 0.61 -14.04 -0.30
N GLY A 238 0.10 -13.85 -1.53
CA GLY A 238 -0.14 -14.94 -2.47
C GLY A 238 -1.31 -15.85 -2.10
N ALA A 239 -1.16 -17.15 -2.37
CA ALA A 239 -2.13 -18.19 -2.00
C ALA A 239 -1.46 -19.31 -1.19
N ASP A 240 -2.21 -19.94 -0.28
CA ASP A 240 -1.77 -21.10 0.49
C ASP A 240 -1.88 -22.42 -0.29
N CYS A 241 -1.55 -23.55 0.34
CA CYS A 241 -1.62 -24.85 -0.32
C CYS A 241 -3.05 -25.42 -0.49
N LEU A 242 -4.09 -24.70 -0.01
CA LEU A 242 -5.49 -24.97 -0.33
C LEU A 242 -6.05 -24.00 -1.37
N ASP A 243 -5.19 -23.21 -2.02
CA ASP A 243 -5.54 -22.16 -2.96
C ASP A 243 -6.45 -21.07 -2.37
N ASN A 244 -6.40 -20.88 -1.03
CA ASN A 244 -7.00 -19.69 -0.42
C ASN A 244 -6.14 -18.47 -0.81
N ILE A 245 -6.72 -17.57 -1.57
CA ILE A 245 -6.06 -16.34 -2.03
C ILE A 245 -6.10 -15.30 -0.92
N TYR A 246 -4.95 -14.73 -0.62
CA TYR A 246 -4.79 -13.54 0.22
C TYR A 246 -4.89 -12.33 -0.68
N ALA A 247 -6.10 -11.79 -0.79
CA ALA A 247 -6.40 -10.76 -1.79
C ALA A 247 -5.67 -9.43 -1.53
N GLY A 248 -5.44 -9.08 -0.26
CA GLY A 248 -4.72 -7.88 0.13
C GLY A 248 -5.36 -6.61 -0.43
N ALA A 249 -6.66 -6.40 -0.18
CA ALA A 249 -7.35 -5.23 -0.68
C ALA A 249 -6.92 -3.97 0.08
N LEU A 250 -6.88 -4.03 1.41
CA LEU A 250 -6.37 -2.96 2.25
C LEU A 250 -4.84 -2.98 2.25
N ASP A 251 -4.23 -4.14 2.39
CA ASP A 251 -2.78 -4.37 2.43
C ASP A 251 -2.26 -5.06 1.15
N ASN A 252 -1.71 -4.36 0.16
CA ASN A 252 -1.69 -2.93 0.02
C ASN A 252 -2.11 -2.53 -1.40
N ALA A 253 -3.11 -3.25 -1.98
CA ALA A 253 -3.74 -2.78 -3.21
C ALA A 253 -4.27 -1.35 -3.04
N SER A 254 -4.68 -0.99 -1.81
CA SER A 254 -5.22 0.33 -1.48
C SER A 254 -4.20 1.45 -1.64
N GLY A 255 -3.01 1.29 -1.08
CA GLY A 255 -1.93 2.27 -1.22
C GLY A 255 -1.43 2.38 -2.65
N ALA A 256 -1.28 1.24 -3.35
CA ALA A 256 -0.86 1.22 -4.75
C ALA A 256 -1.88 1.93 -5.66
N SER A 257 -3.19 1.67 -5.48
CA SER A 257 -4.26 2.34 -6.22
C SER A 257 -4.36 3.84 -5.90
N PHE A 258 -4.18 4.20 -4.63
CA PHE A 258 -4.15 5.59 -4.20
C PHE A 258 -2.98 6.36 -4.84
N LEU A 259 -1.80 5.74 -4.91
CA LEU A 259 -0.62 6.27 -5.58
C LEU A 259 -0.87 6.50 -7.08
N LEU A 260 -1.50 5.53 -7.78
CA LEU A 260 -1.83 5.64 -9.20
C LEU A 260 -2.82 6.78 -9.45
N GLU A 261 -3.87 6.89 -8.65
CA GLU A 261 -4.86 7.95 -8.82
C GLU A 261 -4.29 9.34 -8.50
N LEU A 262 -3.37 9.44 -7.53
CA LEU A 262 -2.59 10.67 -7.34
C LEU A 262 -1.73 11.00 -8.57
N ALA A 263 -1.12 10.01 -9.20
CA ALA A 263 -0.34 10.21 -10.42
C ALA A 263 -1.22 10.70 -11.59
N ARG A 264 -2.39 10.10 -11.79
CA ARG A 264 -3.38 10.54 -12.79
C ARG A 264 -3.82 11.98 -12.57
N TYR A 265 -4.13 12.34 -11.33
CA TYR A 265 -4.52 13.71 -10.98
C TYR A 265 -3.37 14.70 -11.19
N LEU A 266 -2.21 14.44 -10.60
CA LEU A 266 -1.09 15.40 -10.58
C LEU A 266 -0.44 15.56 -11.96
N SER A 267 -0.46 14.56 -12.84
CA SER A 267 0.04 14.65 -14.22
C SER A 267 -0.75 15.64 -15.08
N THR A 268 -2.02 15.88 -14.76
CA THR A 268 -2.87 16.83 -15.49
C THR A 268 -2.73 18.27 -15.00
N LEU A 269 -2.06 18.48 -13.86
CA LEU A 269 -1.79 19.81 -13.32
C LEU A 269 -0.61 20.47 -14.07
N PRO A 270 -0.52 21.81 -14.03
CA PRO A 270 0.68 22.50 -14.50
C PRO A 270 1.93 22.04 -13.78
N LYS A 271 3.08 22.15 -14.45
CA LYS A 271 4.38 21.70 -13.97
C LYS A 271 4.67 22.15 -12.52
N PRO A 272 4.96 21.24 -11.57
CA PRO A 272 5.25 21.58 -10.17
C PRO A 272 6.56 22.35 -10.04
N ASN A 273 6.84 22.90 -8.87
CA ASN A 273 8.07 23.66 -8.63
C ASN A 273 9.30 22.73 -8.51
N ARG A 274 9.12 21.48 -8.03
CA ARG A 274 10.14 20.42 -7.88
C ARG A 274 9.64 19.13 -8.49
N ASP A 275 10.52 18.17 -8.73
CA ASP A 275 10.12 16.84 -9.19
C ASP A 275 9.19 16.17 -8.17
N ILE A 276 8.16 15.47 -8.66
CA ILE A 276 7.32 14.56 -7.87
C ILE A 276 7.56 13.15 -8.42
N ILE A 277 8.07 12.28 -7.57
CA ILE A 277 8.45 10.91 -7.92
C ILE A 277 7.41 9.95 -7.36
N PHE A 278 6.91 9.04 -8.18
CA PHE A 278 5.97 7.98 -7.81
C PHE A 278 6.69 6.64 -7.88
N ILE A 279 6.54 5.82 -6.85
CA ILE A 279 7.22 4.52 -6.79
C ILE A 279 6.26 3.45 -6.32
N GLY A 280 5.95 2.48 -7.18
CA GLY A 280 5.43 1.18 -6.79
C GLY A 280 6.57 0.33 -6.26
N LEU A 281 6.55 0.02 -4.98
CA LEU A 281 7.57 -0.79 -4.30
C LEU A 281 7.19 -2.27 -4.31
N ASN A 282 8.18 -3.16 -4.29
CA ASN A 282 7.98 -4.60 -4.31
C ASN A 282 8.83 -5.30 -3.23
N GLY A 283 8.33 -6.39 -2.69
CA GLY A 283 9.03 -7.14 -1.65
C GLY A 283 9.02 -6.45 -0.29
N GLU A 284 7.97 -5.71 0.01
CA GLU A 284 7.69 -5.19 1.36
C GLU A 284 7.47 -6.36 2.30
N GLU A 285 6.60 -7.30 1.91
CA GLU A 285 6.24 -8.53 2.63
C GLU A 285 7.41 -9.53 2.79
N PHE A 286 8.52 -9.23 2.14
CA PHE A 286 9.77 -9.98 2.25
C PHE A 286 10.82 -9.25 3.08
N GLY A 287 10.41 -8.25 3.87
CA GLY A 287 11.26 -7.48 4.76
C GLY A 287 11.78 -6.20 4.11
N LEU A 288 10.91 -5.42 3.48
CA LEU A 288 11.18 -4.08 2.95
C LEU A 288 12.31 -4.05 1.90
N ILE A 289 12.43 -5.13 1.08
CA ILE A 289 13.60 -5.29 0.19
C ILE A 289 13.63 -4.20 -0.87
N GLY A 290 12.50 -3.94 -1.55
CA GLY A 290 12.43 -2.98 -2.65
C GLY A 290 12.68 -1.56 -2.21
N SER A 291 12.07 -1.13 -1.11
CA SER A 291 12.31 0.21 -0.55
C SER A 291 13.75 0.41 -0.10
N ASN A 292 14.34 -0.62 0.52
CA ASN A 292 15.75 -0.54 0.93
C ASN A 292 16.70 -0.46 -0.28
N LYS A 293 16.44 -1.22 -1.36
CA LYS A 293 17.20 -1.13 -2.62
C LYS A 293 17.09 0.25 -3.24
N PHE A 294 15.87 0.81 -3.31
CA PHE A 294 15.66 2.15 -3.83
C PHE A 294 16.37 3.21 -2.97
N ALA A 295 16.06 3.25 -1.67
CA ALA A 295 16.59 4.25 -0.76
C ALA A 295 18.12 4.23 -0.72
N SER A 296 18.74 3.05 -0.63
CA SER A 296 20.20 2.94 -0.60
C SER A 296 20.88 3.37 -1.91
N LYS A 297 20.24 3.11 -3.07
CA LYS A 297 20.74 3.52 -4.39
C LYS A 297 20.72 5.05 -4.57
N TYR A 298 19.65 5.69 -4.08
CA TYR A 298 19.41 7.12 -4.39
C TYR A 298 19.67 8.08 -3.23
N LYS A 299 20.10 7.63 -2.05
CA LYS A 299 20.30 8.46 -0.86
C LYS A 299 21.20 9.69 -1.09
N ASP A 300 22.18 9.59 -1.99
CA ASP A 300 23.11 10.69 -2.27
C ASP A 300 22.56 11.63 -3.36
N THR A 301 21.84 11.09 -4.34
CA THR A 301 21.30 11.85 -5.48
C THR A 301 19.96 12.50 -5.19
N LEU A 302 19.14 11.91 -4.31
CA LEU A 302 17.86 12.44 -3.86
C LEU A 302 17.93 12.91 -2.40
N LYS A 303 19.12 13.34 -1.97
CA LYS A 303 19.33 13.85 -0.62
C LYS A 303 18.31 14.96 -0.28
N ASP A 304 17.87 14.95 0.98
CA ASP A 304 16.88 15.89 1.53
C ASP A 304 15.47 15.79 0.89
N ALA A 305 15.21 14.77 0.05
CA ALA A 305 13.85 14.46 -0.39
C ALA A 305 12.95 14.09 0.78
N LYS A 306 11.68 14.49 0.70
CA LYS A 306 10.64 14.07 1.62
C LYS A 306 9.90 12.88 1.02
N VAL A 307 9.60 11.85 1.83
CA VAL A 307 8.98 10.61 1.37
C VAL A 307 7.68 10.36 2.12
N ILE A 308 6.58 10.24 1.38
CA ILE A 308 5.29 9.81 1.90
C ILE A 308 5.00 8.43 1.34
N ASN A 309 4.94 7.45 2.22
CA ASN A 309 4.52 6.10 1.89
C ASN A 309 3.03 5.92 2.18
N PHE A 310 2.31 5.23 1.31
CA PHE A 310 0.90 4.90 1.46
C PHE A 310 0.74 3.42 1.71
N ASP A 311 0.18 3.08 2.86
CA ASP A 311 0.01 1.70 3.25
C ASP A 311 -1.29 1.55 4.05
N MET A 312 -2.17 0.65 3.59
CA MET A 312 -3.48 0.39 4.18
C MET A 312 -4.39 1.64 4.18
N ILE A 313 -4.62 2.23 3.00
CA ILE A 313 -5.51 3.39 2.83
C ILE A 313 -6.95 2.93 2.57
N GLY A 314 -7.90 3.38 3.40
CA GLY A 314 -9.32 3.15 3.14
C GLY A 314 -10.05 2.31 4.18
N ALA A 315 -9.47 2.03 5.36
CA ALA A 315 -10.21 1.36 6.42
C ALA A 315 -11.28 2.29 7.02
N PRO A 316 -12.57 1.85 7.08
CA PRO A 316 -13.63 2.62 7.70
C PRO A 316 -13.42 2.74 9.21
N ASP A 317 -13.90 3.83 9.79
CA ASP A 317 -13.90 4.08 11.24
C ASP A 317 -12.51 4.17 11.91
N TYR A 318 -11.45 4.26 11.10
CA TYR A 318 -10.08 4.47 11.57
C TYR A 318 -9.62 5.88 11.17
N PRO A 319 -9.04 6.65 12.12
CA PRO A 319 -8.42 7.93 11.79
C PRO A 319 -7.15 7.72 10.95
N VAL A 320 -6.74 8.75 10.24
CA VAL A 320 -5.44 8.77 9.58
C VAL A 320 -4.35 8.51 10.63
N THR A 321 -3.45 7.58 10.35
CA THR A 321 -2.32 7.26 11.22
C THR A 321 -1.02 7.61 10.51
N PHE A 322 -0.19 8.41 11.17
CA PHE A 322 1.19 8.64 10.75
C PHE A 322 2.09 7.59 11.41
N MET A 323 2.60 6.66 10.61
CA MET A 323 3.59 5.70 11.07
C MET A 323 4.98 6.29 10.81
N ARG A 324 5.71 6.51 11.88
CA ARG A 324 7.09 7.04 11.89
C ARG A 324 8.01 5.93 12.42
N GLY A 325 9.21 5.83 11.89
CA GLY A 325 10.15 4.82 12.35
C GLY A 325 10.52 4.96 13.83
N GLU A 326 10.91 3.86 14.48
CA GLU A 326 11.30 3.86 15.89
C GLU A 326 12.38 4.90 16.21
N LYS A 327 13.34 5.11 15.31
CA LYS A 327 14.41 6.12 15.44
C LYS A 327 13.90 7.55 15.33
N SER A 328 12.67 7.78 14.86
CA SER A 328 12.10 9.11 14.66
C SER A 328 11.52 9.73 15.93
N LEU A 329 11.48 9.01 17.04
CA LEU A 329 10.94 9.50 18.31
C LEU A 329 11.65 10.77 18.80
N GLU A 330 12.95 10.87 18.58
CA GLU A 330 13.79 11.99 18.99
C GLU A 330 14.22 12.89 17.80
N VAL A 331 13.82 12.56 16.57
CA VAL A 331 14.22 13.28 15.37
C VAL A 331 13.11 14.23 14.93
N LYS A 332 13.48 15.49 14.72
CA LYS A 332 12.57 16.49 14.15
C LYS A 332 12.30 16.15 12.69
N SER A 333 11.03 16.06 12.29
CA SER A 333 10.57 15.88 10.92
C SER A 333 9.73 17.09 10.51
N ASP A 334 10.19 17.82 9.51
CA ASP A 334 9.41 18.92 8.96
C ASP A 334 8.21 18.39 8.16
N LEU A 335 8.35 17.22 7.51
CA LEU A 335 7.25 16.54 6.83
C LEU A 335 6.10 16.23 7.79
N PHE A 336 6.41 15.61 8.94
CA PHE A 336 5.40 15.30 9.95
C PHE A 336 4.72 16.54 10.51
N ASN A 337 5.50 17.58 10.85
CA ASN A 337 4.96 18.82 11.41
C ASN A 337 4.01 19.53 10.43
N ASP A 338 4.34 19.53 9.14
CA ASP A 338 3.50 20.10 8.08
C ASP A 338 2.17 19.32 7.97
N LEU A 339 2.24 17.97 7.90
CA LEU A 339 1.06 17.11 7.78
C LEU A 339 0.17 17.19 9.04
N GLU A 340 0.77 17.20 10.24
CA GLU A 340 0.05 17.39 11.50
C GLU A 340 -0.69 18.73 11.53
N SER A 341 -0.04 19.79 11.07
CA SER A 341 -0.66 21.13 10.97
C SER A 341 -1.85 21.14 10.02
N ILE A 342 -1.74 20.42 8.89
CA ILE A 342 -2.82 20.28 7.91
C ILE A 342 -3.99 19.48 8.50
N CYS A 343 -3.75 18.40 9.24
CA CYS A 343 -4.81 17.69 9.94
C CYS A 343 -5.60 18.61 10.87
N LYS A 344 -4.90 19.43 11.67
CA LYS A 344 -5.53 20.40 12.57
C LYS A 344 -6.33 21.46 11.80
N GLU A 345 -5.83 21.95 10.66
CA GLU A 345 -6.53 22.92 9.80
C GLU A 345 -7.79 22.32 9.18
N LEU A 346 -7.72 21.07 8.73
CA LEU A 346 -8.86 20.38 8.08
C LEU A 346 -9.84 19.76 9.08
N GLY A 347 -9.51 19.76 10.39
CA GLY A 347 -10.30 19.09 11.42
C GLY A 347 -10.31 17.57 11.27
N LEU A 348 -9.24 16.98 10.72
CA LEU A 348 -9.07 15.54 10.59
C LEU A 348 -8.50 14.97 11.89
N GLU A 349 -9.14 13.93 12.40
CA GLU A 349 -8.56 13.12 13.48
C GLU A 349 -7.37 12.32 12.96
N TYR A 350 -6.32 12.22 13.75
CA TYR A 350 -5.12 11.45 13.40
C TYR A 350 -4.49 10.80 14.62
N ASN A 351 -3.76 9.71 14.37
CA ASN A 351 -2.89 9.03 15.34
C ASN A 351 -1.43 9.09 14.88
N THR A 352 -0.51 8.83 15.81
CA THR A 352 0.92 8.65 15.48
C THR A 352 1.41 7.36 16.11
N LYS A 353 2.11 6.53 15.33
CA LYS A 353 2.80 5.33 15.76
C LYS A 353 4.30 5.45 15.46
N TYR A 354 5.13 4.82 16.30
CA TYR A 354 6.58 4.78 16.11
C TYR A 354 7.01 3.32 15.98
N GLU A 355 6.99 2.83 14.78
CA GLU A 355 7.29 1.44 14.44
C GLU A 355 7.90 1.36 13.03
N ASP A 356 8.79 0.40 12.79
CA ASP A 356 9.47 0.18 11.51
C ASP A 356 8.70 -0.87 10.66
N ALA A 357 7.36 -0.79 10.65
CA ALA A 357 6.46 -1.81 10.12
C ALA A 357 5.96 -1.55 8.69
N SER A 358 6.61 -0.67 7.93
CA SER A 358 6.33 -0.43 6.51
C SER A 358 7.53 0.26 5.83
N ASP A 359 7.47 0.48 4.53
CA ASP A 359 8.55 0.97 3.67
C ASP A 359 9.21 2.28 4.11
N HIS A 360 8.51 3.15 4.86
CA HIS A 360 9.10 4.38 5.40
C HIS A 360 10.38 4.11 6.21
N ALA A 361 10.45 2.95 6.88
CA ALA A 361 11.60 2.58 7.70
C ALA A 361 12.89 2.46 6.88
N SER A 362 12.81 1.89 5.68
CA SER A 362 13.94 1.82 4.74
C SER A 362 14.46 3.20 4.35
N PHE A 363 13.56 4.14 4.09
CA PHE A 363 13.92 5.52 3.75
C PHE A 363 14.56 6.24 4.94
N ILE A 364 13.99 6.13 6.13
CA ILE A 364 14.54 6.72 7.37
C ILE A 364 15.95 6.16 7.63
N ASN A 365 16.13 4.84 7.50
CA ASN A 365 17.42 4.20 7.69
C ASN A 365 18.49 4.65 6.69
N ASN A 366 18.09 5.18 5.54
CA ASN A 366 18.97 5.77 4.53
C ASN A 366 19.03 7.31 4.58
N GLY A 367 18.46 7.96 5.60
CA GLY A 367 18.63 9.38 5.88
C GLY A 367 17.55 10.31 5.26
N PHE A 368 16.45 9.77 4.75
CA PHE A 368 15.32 10.55 4.26
C PHE A 368 14.37 10.98 5.40
N ASP A 369 13.73 12.13 5.26
CA ASP A 369 12.57 12.50 6.08
C ASP A 369 11.33 11.78 5.52
N SER A 370 10.92 10.69 6.19
CA SER A 370 9.90 9.78 5.70
C SER A 370 8.88 9.42 6.77
N LEU A 371 7.65 9.13 6.34
CA LEU A 371 6.60 8.53 7.14
C LEU A 371 5.61 7.75 6.24
N THR A 372 4.84 6.85 6.86
CA THR A 372 3.69 6.20 6.22
C THR A 372 2.39 6.89 6.66
N ILE A 373 1.51 7.15 5.70
CA ILE A 373 0.10 7.48 5.93
C ILE A 373 -0.70 6.20 5.80
N SER A 374 -1.47 5.87 6.83
CA SER A 374 -2.25 4.63 6.95
C SER A 374 -3.58 4.88 7.65
N HIS A 375 -4.52 3.94 7.57
CA HIS A 375 -5.67 3.86 8.49
C HIS A 375 -5.48 2.75 9.54
N SER A 376 -4.40 1.97 9.50
CA SER A 376 -3.93 1.01 10.51
C SER A 376 -4.97 0.01 11.05
N ASP A 377 -5.94 -0.42 10.24
CA ASP A 377 -6.82 -1.55 10.58
C ASP A 377 -6.11 -2.88 10.35
N VAL A 378 -5.48 -3.42 11.36
CA VAL A 378 -4.77 -4.70 11.30
C VAL A 378 -5.67 -5.91 11.58
N SER A 379 -6.98 -5.74 11.69
CA SER A 379 -7.90 -6.82 12.10
C SER A 379 -7.98 -7.94 11.06
N ARG A 380 -7.72 -7.65 9.79
CA ARG A 380 -7.76 -8.58 8.66
C ARG A 380 -6.43 -8.71 7.92
N ILE A 381 -5.38 -8.03 8.42
CA ILE A 381 -4.06 -8.05 7.79
C ILE A 381 -3.55 -9.49 7.61
N HIS A 382 -2.95 -9.79 6.46
CA HIS A 382 -2.39 -11.10 6.12
C HIS A 382 -3.38 -12.27 6.28
N THR A 383 -4.66 -12.02 6.02
CA THR A 383 -5.72 -13.04 6.00
C THR A 383 -6.52 -13.01 4.69
N PRO A 384 -7.18 -14.11 4.30
CA PRO A 384 -8.10 -14.10 3.15
C PRO A 384 -9.34 -13.21 3.34
N ASP A 385 -9.52 -12.62 4.53
CA ASP A 385 -10.62 -11.72 4.85
C ASP A 385 -10.30 -10.25 4.52
N ASP A 386 -9.06 -9.93 4.08
CA ASP A 386 -8.73 -8.60 3.56
C ASP A 386 -9.25 -8.43 2.14
N LYS A 387 -10.47 -7.91 2.03
CA LYS A 387 -11.26 -7.85 0.79
C LYS A 387 -11.82 -6.46 0.53
N ILE A 388 -12.17 -6.22 -0.73
CA ILE A 388 -12.68 -4.96 -1.25
C ILE A 388 -13.96 -4.44 -0.55
N GLU A 389 -14.83 -5.32 -0.05
CA GLU A 389 -16.06 -4.94 0.63
C GLU A 389 -15.83 -4.13 1.93
N PHE A 390 -14.63 -4.20 2.50
CA PHE A 390 -14.25 -3.47 3.71
C PHE A 390 -13.57 -2.13 3.42
N ILE A 391 -13.46 -1.72 2.16
CA ILE A 391 -12.83 -0.45 1.77
C ILE A 391 -13.86 0.68 1.72
N SER A 392 -13.55 1.79 2.41
CA SER A 392 -14.35 3.01 2.52
C SER A 392 -13.82 4.11 1.59
N GLU A 393 -14.69 4.60 0.69
CA GLU A 393 -14.38 5.77 -0.16
C GLU A 393 -14.23 7.06 0.68
N ASP A 394 -14.93 7.18 1.80
CA ASP A 394 -14.82 8.33 2.71
C ASP A 394 -13.43 8.38 3.38
N ALA A 395 -12.91 7.21 3.79
CA ALA A 395 -11.56 7.11 4.34
C ALA A 395 -10.50 7.46 3.28
N ILE A 396 -10.63 6.94 2.05
CA ILE A 396 -9.78 7.32 0.91
C ILE A 396 -9.82 8.83 0.69
N THR A 397 -11.02 9.42 0.69
CA THR A 397 -11.22 10.86 0.50
C THR A 397 -10.55 11.69 1.62
N SER A 398 -10.54 11.19 2.87
CA SER A 398 -9.88 11.89 3.98
C SER A 398 -8.36 11.92 3.81
N ALA A 399 -7.75 10.78 3.44
CA ALA A 399 -6.34 10.69 3.11
C ALA A 399 -5.98 11.60 1.91
N TYR A 400 -6.81 11.61 0.87
CA TYR A 400 -6.62 12.50 -0.27
C TYR A 400 -6.62 13.97 0.13
N LYS A 401 -7.59 14.43 0.92
CA LYS A 401 -7.65 15.85 1.37
C LYS A 401 -6.37 16.27 2.06
N LEU A 402 -5.85 15.42 2.95
CA LEU A 402 -4.58 15.65 3.64
C LEU A 402 -3.41 15.75 2.65
N CYS A 403 -3.24 14.70 1.84
CA CYS A 403 -2.11 14.59 0.89
C CYS A 403 -2.16 15.68 -0.17
N ASN A 404 -3.34 15.94 -0.77
CA ASN A 404 -3.51 16.95 -1.78
C ASN A 404 -3.14 18.34 -1.25
N LYS A 405 -3.62 18.69 -0.05
CA LYS A 405 -3.28 19.98 0.55
C LYS A 405 -1.77 20.11 0.76
N TYR A 406 -1.12 19.08 1.32
CA TYR A 406 0.33 19.07 1.50
C TYR A 406 1.07 19.23 0.15
N ILE A 407 0.69 18.43 -0.86
CA ILE A 407 1.32 18.44 -2.18
C ILE A 407 1.17 19.79 -2.86
N ILE A 408 -0.05 20.32 -2.90
CA ILE A 408 -0.32 21.62 -3.56
C ILE A 408 0.38 22.77 -2.83
N ASP A 409 0.36 22.77 -1.49
CA ASP A 409 0.95 23.83 -0.69
C ASP A 409 2.48 23.88 -0.83
N ASN A 410 3.14 22.73 -0.96
CA ASN A 410 4.60 22.65 -0.94
C ASN A 410 5.24 22.52 -2.33
N ASN A 411 4.47 22.09 -3.36
CA ASN A 411 5.06 21.78 -4.67
C ASN A 411 4.55 22.66 -5.80
N TYR A 412 3.52 23.50 -5.58
CA TYR A 412 2.93 24.32 -6.64
C TYR A 412 2.92 25.81 -6.30
N ASN A 413 2.80 26.63 -7.34
CA ASN A 413 2.65 28.07 -7.17
C ASN A 413 1.32 28.42 -6.48
N PRO A 414 1.27 29.36 -5.53
CA PRO A 414 0.03 29.81 -4.87
C PRO A 414 -1.11 30.20 -5.81
N ILE A 415 -0.82 30.64 -7.04
CA ILE A 415 -1.85 30.92 -8.06
C ILE A 415 -2.69 29.72 -8.38
N LEU A 416 -2.11 28.51 -8.38
CA LEU A 416 -2.84 27.26 -8.61
C LEU A 416 -3.94 27.02 -7.57
N LYS A 417 -3.68 27.39 -6.30
CA LYS A 417 -4.69 27.31 -5.24
C LYS A 417 -5.94 28.13 -5.56
N ILE A 418 -5.77 29.28 -6.23
CA ILE A 418 -6.87 30.14 -6.65
C ILE A 418 -7.55 29.58 -7.90
N LEU A 419 -6.74 29.14 -8.88
CA LEU A 419 -7.26 28.65 -10.18
C LEU A 419 -8.07 27.38 -10.08
N PHE A 420 -7.73 26.48 -9.14
CA PHE A 420 -8.42 25.19 -8.92
C PHE A 420 -9.30 25.17 -7.66
N ASN A 421 -9.58 26.34 -7.06
CA ASN A 421 -10.46 26.44 -5.91
C ASN A 421 -11.93 26.40 -6.34
N ASP A 422 -12.67 25.40 -5.87
CA ASP A 422 -14.08 25.21 -6.18
C ASP A 422 -14.97 26.43 -5.82
N ILE A 423 -14.63 27.14 -4.74
CA ILE A 423 -15.35 28.36 -4.33
C ILE A 423 -15.16 29.45 -5.39
N VAL A 424 -13.93 29.62 -5.91
CA VAL A 424 -13.64 30.61 -6.96
C VAL A 424 -14.41 30.26 -8.25
N HIS A 425 -14.48 28.98 -8.61
CA HIS A 425 -15.28 28.53 -9.75
C HIS A 425 -16.77 28.79 -9.54
N ALA A 426 -17.32 28.42 -8.39
CA ALA A 426 -18.73 28.67 -8.04
C ALA A 426 -19.07 30.17 -8.04
N VAL A 427 -18.19 31.01 -7.48
CA VAL A 427 -18.36 32.46 -7.48
C VAL A 427 -18.33 33.01 -8.89
N SER A 428 -17.41 32.57 -9.74
CA SER A 428 -17.33 33.00 -11.14
C SER A 428 -18.63 32.66 -11.91
N PHE A 429 -19.18 31.47 -11.67
CA PHE A 429 -20.46 31.01 -12.25
C PHE A 429 -21.64 31.87 -11.76
N ILE A 430 -21.73 32.12 -10.45
CA ILE A 430 -22.79 32.96 -9.86
C ILE A 430 -22.74 34.39 -10.46
N ILE A 431 -21.55 34.99 -10.56
CA ILE A 431 -21.36 36.29 -11.16
C ILE A 431 -21.84 36.30 -12.61
N PHE A 432 -21.47 35.26 -13.39
CA PHE A 432 -21.91 35.09 -14.76
C PHE A 432 -23.45 35.01 -14.87
N LEU A 433 -24.09 34.22 -14.02
CA LEU A 433 -25.55 34.09 -13.97
C LEU A 433 -26.24 35.42 -13.62
N MET A 434 -25.68 36.19 -12.65
CA MET A 434 -26.20 37.52 -12.30
C MET A 434 -26.21 38.47 -13.49
N PHE A 435 -25.13 38.47 -14.27
CA PHE A 435 -25.03 39.32 -15.46
C PHE A 435 -25.98 38.90 -16.61
N ILE A 436 -26.27 37.62 -16.77
CA ILE A 436 -27.24 37.14 -17.77
C ILE A 436 -28.68 37.32 -17.27
N GLY A 437 -28.94 37.05 -16.00
CA GLY A 437 -30.30 37.11 -15.43
C GLY A 437 -30.85 38.52 -15.25
N TYR A 438 -30.00 39.51 -14.97
CA TYR A 438 -30.43 40.90 -14.73
C TYR A 438 -31.30 41.50 -15.82
N PRO A 439 -30.98 41.43 -17.14
CA PRO A 439 -31.84 41.99 -18.20
C PRO A 439 -33.16 41.22 -18.34
N ILE A 440 -33.16 39.94 -18.06
CA ILE A 440 -34.37 39.11 -18.08
C ILE A 440 -35.32 39.57 -16.97
N LEU A 441 -34.85 39.67 -15.74
CA LEU A 441 -35.60 40.18 -14.60
C LEU A 441 -36.17 41.57 -14.84
N LYS A 442 -35.34 42.48 -15.41
CA LYS A 442 -35.74 43.84 -15.76
C LYS A 442 -36.83 43.86 -16.85
N ARG A 443 -36.82 42.96 -17.78
CA ARG A 443 -37.90 42.83 -18.81
C ARG A 443 -39.19 42.33 -18.15
N ILE A 444 -39.13 41.35 -17.25
CA ILE A 444 -40.29 40.82 -16.52
C ILE A 444 -40.93 41.91 -15.64
N ASP A 445 -40.12 42.69 -14.94
CA ASP A 445 -40.61 43.77 -14.06
C ASP A 445 -41.24 44.92 -14.89
N LYS A 446 -40.70 45.23 -16.05
CA LYS A 446 -41.30 46.19 -16.98
C LYS A 446 -42.63 45.73 -17.56
N HIS A 447 -42.79 44.43 -17.84
CA HIS A 447 -44.05 43.84 -18.26
C HIS A 447 -45.13 43.81 -17.17
N LYS A 448 -44.70 43.57 -15.92
CA LYS A 448 -45.61 43.59 -14.75
C LYS A 448 -46.10 44.99 -14.38
N ARG A 449 -45.32 46.03 -14.68
CA ARG A 449 -45.72 47.41 -14.45
C ARG A 449 -46.49 48.05 -15.58
N ALA A 450 -46.58 47.35 -16.71
CA ALA A 450 -47.36 47.77 -17.91
C ALA A 450 -48.73 47.09 -18.00
N LYS A 451 -49.03 46.16 -17.10
CA LYS A 451 -50.35 45.59 -16.83
C LYS A 451 -50.89 46.21 -15.54
#